data_902c5d82df9821bef3852eba5b78b075
#
_entry.id   902c5d82df9821bef3852eba5b78b075
#
_cell.length_a   1.000
_cell.length_b   1.000
_cell.length_c   1.000
_cell.angle_alpha   90.00
_cell.angle_beta   90.00
_cell.angle_gamma   90.00
#
_symmetry.space_group_name_H-M   'P 1'
#
loop_
_entity.id
_entity.type
_entity.pdbx_description
1 polymer ?
#
loop_
_entity_poly.entity_id
_entity_poly.type
_entity_poly.pdbx_seq_one_letter_code
_entity_poly.pdbx_strand_id
1 'polypeptide(L)'
;MRGASKRRPEQVGELIRQVLAETIPRDVRDPRVGLVTLTRVSVSGDLGHATVFVMAPGEESERQRALEGLKSAAGFLRTRVAKALATRVTPELHFELDRGLEHAARINAMLADLKREPLD
;
A
#
# COMPACT_ATOMS: atom_id res chain seq x y z
N MET A 1 -1.57 -25.61 -19.58
CA MET A 1 -1.61 -25.15 -19.28
C MET A 1 -2.37 -24.20 -18.83
N ARG A 2 -2.86 -23.98 -18.74
CA ARG A 2 -3.63 -23.22 -18.38
C ARG A 2 -3.79 -22.91 -17.06
N GLY A 3 -3.74 -23.61 -16.09
CA GLY A 3 -3.82 -23.37 -14.69
C GLY A 3 -2.83 -22.33 -14.22
N ALA A 4 -1.69 -22.26 -14.83
CA ALA A 4 -0.64 -21.33 -14.46
C ALA A 4 -1.09 -19.87 -14.59
N SER A 5 -2.05 -19.60 -15.48
CA SER A 5 -2.48 -18.24 -15.71
C SER A 5 -3.56 -17.77 -14.74
N LYS A 6 -3.99 -18.66 -13.83
CA LYS A 6 -5.06 -18.31 -12.91
C LYS A 6 -4.53 -18.05 -11.51
N ARG A 7 -3.76 -16.99 -11.40
CA ARG A 7 -3.25 -16.59 -10.10
C ARG A 7 -4.37 -16.00 -9.26
N ARG A 8 -4.30 -16.27 -7.97
CA ARG A 8 -5.26 -15.71 -7.03
C ARG A 8 -4.88 -14.27 -6.71
N PRO A 9 -5.88 -13.43 -6.43
CA PRO A 9 -5.57 -12.04 -6.06
C PRO A 9 -4.58 -11.93 -4.92
N GLU A 10 -4.67 -12.79 -3.92
CA GLU A 10 -3.75 -12.74 -2.79
C GLU A 10 -2.31 -13.00 -3.21
N GLN A 11 -2.11 -13.95 -4.13
CA GLN A 11 -0.77 -14.25 -4.62
C GLN A 11 -0.21 -13.10 -5.43
N VAL A 12 -1.04 -12.50 -6.26
CA VAL A 12 -0.63 -11.35 -7.06
C VAL A 12 -0.30 -10.18 -6.14
N GLY A 13 -1.14 -9.95 -5.13
CA GLY A 13 -0.90 -8.88 -4.18
C GLY A 13 0.42 -9.02 -3.45
N GLU A 14 0.76 -10.25 -3.04
CA GLU A 14 2.03 -10.46 -2.35
C GLU A 14 3.23 -10.22 -3.26
N LEU A 15 3.14 -10.64 -4.52
CA LEU A 15 4.21 -10.38 -5.47
C LEU A 15 4.37 -8.88 -5.70
N ILE A 16 3.26 -8.17 -5.85
CA ILE A 16 3.31 -6.72 -6.03
C ILE A 16 3.96 -6.08 -4.83
N ARG A 17 3.56 -6.50 -3.63
CA ARG A 17 4.13 -5.95 -2.40
C ARG A 17 5.65 -6.13 -2.37
N GLN A 18 6.12 -7.31 -2.72
CA GLN A 18 7.55 -7.58 -2.72
C GLN A 18 8.29 -6.70 -3.72
N VAL A 19 7.75 -6.58 -4.93
CA VAL A 19 8.38 -5.77 -5.96
C VAL A 19 8.44 -4.31 -5.53
N LEU A 20 7.34 -3.77 -5.01
CA LEU A 20 7.28 -2.37 -4.62
C LEU A 20 8.14 -2.08 -3.40
N ALA A 21 8.20 -3.02 -2.45
CA ALA A 21 9.02 -2.84 -1.26
C ALA A 21 10.49 -2.67 -1.62
N GLU A 22 10.94 -3.31 -2.69
CA GLU A 22 12.32 -3.16 -3.17
C GLU A 22 12.48 -1.93 -4.07
N THR A 23 11.50 -1.73 -4.94
CA THR A 23 11.64 -0.72 -5.99
C THR A 23 11.50 0.70 -5.48
N ILE A 24 10.55 0.93 -4.56
CA ILE A 24 10.27 2.28 -4.11
C ILE A 24 11.48 2.93 -3.45
N PRO A 25 12.11 2.31 -2.44
CA PRO A 25 13.25 3.00 -1.81
C PRO A 25 14.46 3.11 -2.73
N ARG A 26 14.59 2.19 -3.69
CA ARG A 26 15.78 2.17 -4.54
C ARG A 26 15.65 3.08 -5.74
N ASP A 27 14.49 3.10 -6.38
CA ASP A 27 14.35 3.69 -7.70
C ASP A 27 13.40 4.88 -7.79
N VAL A 28 12.56 5.12 -6.80
CA VAL A 28 11.68 6.29 -6.83
C VAL A 28 12.44 7.47 -6.24
N ARG A 29 12.66 8.48 -7.06
CA ARG A 29 13.53 9.61 -6.69
C ARG A 29 12.75 10.86 -6.30
N ASP A 30 11.46 10.74 -6.11
CA ASP A 30 10.63 11.88 -5.73
C ASP A 30 10.84 12.19 -4.26
N PRO A 31 11.33 13.40 -3.92
CA PRO A 31 11.60 13.72 -2.52
C PRO A 31 10.35 13.74 -1.65
N ARG A 32 9.16 13.84 -2.26
CA ARG A 32 7.94 13.80 -1.46
C ARG A 32 7.69 12.43 -0.86
N VAL A 33 8.20 11.36 -1.47
CA VAL A 33 7.90 10.00 -1.03
C VAL A 33 8.54 9.69 0.31
N GLY A 34 9.81 10.06 0.48
CA GLY A 34 10.50 9.87 1.76
C GLY A 34 10.44 8.45 2.28
N LEU A 35 10.19 8.32 3.56
CA LEU A 35 10.19 7.03 4.24
C LEU A 35 8.76 6.51 4.34
N VAL A 36 8.30 5.85 3.28
CA VAL A 36 6.99 5.20 3.31
C VAL A 36 7.17 3.71 3.56
N THR A 37 6.20 3.12 4.23
CA THR A 37 6.17 1.70 4.51
C THR A 37 4.93 1.10 3.86
N LEU A 38 5.11 0.09 3.05
CA LEU A 38 3.97 -0.63 2.47
C LEU A 38 3.39 -1.55 3.53
N THR A 39 2.09 -1.44 3.77
CA THR A 39 1.45 -2.26 4.78
C THR A 39 0.72 -3.45 4.18
N ARG A 40 0.05 -3.25 3.04
CA ARG A 40 -0.60 -4.37 2.37
C ARG A 40 -0.99 -3.96 0.96
N VAL A 41 -1.28 -4.97 0.15
CA VAL A 41 -1.75 -4.76 -1.22
C VAL A 41 -3.01 -5.59 -1.39
N SER A 42 -4.08 -4.95 -1.86
CA SER A 42 -5.35 -5.62 -2.11
C SER A 42 -5.63 -5.59 -3.60
N VAL A 43 -5.83 -6.77 -4.19
CA VAL A 43 -6.03 -6.90 -5.63
C VAL A 43 -7.46 -7.30 -5.90
N SER A 44 -8.07 -6.67 -6.90
CA SER A 44 -9.45 -6.96 -7.27
C SER A 44 -9.57 -8.38 -7.84
N GLY A 45 -10.80 -8.92 -7.80
CA GLY A 45 -11.02 -10.30 -8.25
C GLY A 45 -10.67 -10.53 -9.70
N ASP A 46 -10.80 -9.51 -10.54
CA ASP A 46 -10.47 -9.62 -11.96
C ASP A 46 -9.00 -9.28 -12.23
N LEU A 47 -8.22 -9.03 -11.19
CA LEU A 47 -6.80 -8.68 -11.26
C LEU A 47 -6.56 -7.36 -12.02
N GLY A 48 -7.59 -6.54 -12.17
CA GLY A 48 -7.45 -5.29 -12.91
C GLY A 48 -6.94 -4.13 -12.08
N HIS A 49 -7.12 -4.19 -10.77
CA HIS A 49 -6.76 -3.09 -9.87
C HIS A 49 -6.07 -3.61 -8.63
N ALA A 50 -5.05 -2.91 -8.19
CA ALA A 50 -4.34 -3.22 -6.97
C ALA A 50 -4.28 -1.95 -6.12
N THR A 51 -4.82 -2.02 -4.92
CA THR A 51 -4.73 -0.90 -3.98
C THR A 51 -3.55 -1.16 -3.05
N VAL A 52 -2.60 -0.24 -3.08
CA VAL A 52 -1.36 -0.34 -2.30
C VAL A 52 -1.50 0.58 -1.10
N PHE A 53 -1.55 0.00 0.08
CA PHE A 53 -1.71 0.77 1.31
C PHE A 53 -0.34 1.07 1.90
N VAL A 54 -0.13 2.32 2.28
CA VAL A 54 1.16 2.76 2.79
C VAL A 54 0.98 3.58 4.05
N MET A 55 1.99 3.55 4.89
CA MET A 55 2.12 4.45 6.03
C MET A 55 3.24 5.42 5.73
N ALA A 56 3.04 6.68 6.08
CA ALA A 56 4.05 7.71 5.89
C ALA A 56 4.16 8.52 7.17
N PRO A 57 5.38 8.91 7.57
CA PRO A 57 5.56 9.67 8.80
C PRO A 57 5.18 11.12 8.62
N GLY A 58 4.95 11.81 9.74
CA GLY A 58 4.76 13.23 9.73
C GLY A 58 3.31 13.64 9.86
N GLU A 59 3.10 14.94 9.61
CA GLU A 59 1.77 15.50 9.67
C GLU A 59 0.95 15.09 8.46
N GLU A 60 -0.35 15.32 8.53
CA GLU A 60 -1.24 14.89 7.47
C GLU A 60 -0.84 15.48 6.11
N SER A 61 -0.40 16.74 6.10
CA SER A 61 0.01 17.35 4.84
C SER A 61 1.23 16.66 4.25
N GLU A 62 2.15 16.22 5.10
CA GLU A 62 3.32 15.50 4.64
C GLU A 62 2.94 14.12 4.11
N ARG A 63 2.01 13.47 4.78
CA ARG A 63 1.53 12.16 4.33
C ARG A 63 0.85 12.26 2.96
N GLN A 64 0.05 13.31 2.76
CA GLN A 64 -0.61 13.51 1.47
C GLN A 64 0.41 13.79 0.38
N ARG A 65 1.46 14.54 0.69
CA ARG A 65 2.52 14.81 -0.30
C ARG A 65 3.24 13.52 -0.68
N ALA A 66 3.50 12.64 0.30
CA ALA A 66 4.12 11.36 0.00
C ALA A 66 3.23 10.54 -0.92
N LEU A 67 1.92 10.55 -0.65
CA LEU A 67 0.96 9.84 -1.46
C LEU A 67 0.95 10.37 -2.89
N GLU A 68 1.00 11.68 -3.05
CA GLU A 68 1.05 12.29 -4.37
C GLU A 68 2.31 11.87 -5.13
N GLY A 69 3.43 11.79 -4.43
CA GLY A 69 4.66 11.32 -5.05
C GLY A 69 4.55 9.90 -5.55
N LEU A 70 3.93 9.03 -4.76
CA LEU A 70 3.72 7.66 -5.19
C LEU A 70 2.77 7.58 -6.38
N LYS A 71 1.72 8.38 -6.37
CA LYS A 71 0.79 8.41 -7.50
C LYS A 71 1.49 8.87 -8.77
N SER A 72 2.40 9.82 -8.64
CA SER A 72 3.17 10.26 -9.80
C SER A 72 4.07 9.17 -10.35
N ALA A 73 4.53 8.26 -9.49
CA ALA A 73 5.41 7.18 -9.88
C ALA A 73 4.64 5.94 -10.32
N ALA A 74 3.31 5.95 -10.29
CA ALA A 74 2.51 4.75 -10.49
C ALA A 74 2.78 4.06 -11.82
N GLY A 75 2.95 4.85 -12.89
CA GLY A 75 3.21 4.27 -14.20
C GLY A 75 4.55 3.54 -14.26
N PHE A 76 5.57 4.15 -13.69
CA PHE A 76 6.88 3.55 -13.60
C PHE A 76 6.83 2.25 -12.76
N LEU A 77 6.15 2.33 -11.62
CA LEU A 77 6.05 1.17 -10.74
C LEU A 77 5.25 0.05 -11.38
N ARG A 78 4.21 0.39 -12.12
CA ARG A 78 3.43 -0.61 -12.83
C ARG A 78 4.28 -1.36 -13.83
N THR A 79 5.16 -0.66 -14.51
CA THR A 79 6.08 -1.30 -15.47
C THR A 79 6.97 -2.32 -14.76
N ARG A 80 7.47 -1.97 -13.57
CA ARG A 80 8.29 -2.90 -12.81
C ARG A 80 7.49 -4.11 -12.37
N VAL A 81 6.25 -3.90 -11.93
CA VAL A 81 5.37 -4.99 -11.53
C VAL A 81 5.08 -5.89 -12.71
N ALA A 82 4.85 -5.31 -13.88
CA ALA A 82 4.55 -6.10 -15.08
C ALA A 82 5.67 -7.08 -15.39
N LYS A 83 6.91 -6.63 -15.27
CA LYS A 83 8.05 -7.49 -15.53
C LYS A 83 8.10 -8.66 -14.55
N ALA A 84 7.79 -8.40 -13.29
CA ALA A 84 7.86 -9.43 -12.26
C ALA A 84 6.72 -10.42 -12.37
N LEU A 85 5.51 -9.94 -12.70
CA LEU A 85 4.36 -10.83 -12.81
C LEU A 85 4.41 -11.69 -14.04
N ALA A 86 4.99 -11.19 -15.10
CA ALA A 86 5.11 -11.93 -16.38
C ALA A 86 3.74 -12.44 -16.83
N THR A 87 2.70 -11.63 -16.61
CA THR A 87 1.35 -11.97 -17.03
C THR A 87 0.90 -11.03 -18.13
N ARG A 88 -0.20 -11.42 -18.79
CA ARG A 88 -0.73 -10.62 -19.87
C ARG A 88 -1.31 -9.31 -19.36
N VAL A 89 -1.94 -9.36 -18.20
CA VAL A 89 -2.59 -8.19 -17.62
C VAL A 89 -1.87 -7.80 -16.33
N THR A 90 -1.54 -6.52 -16.21
CA THR A 90 -0.92 -5.97 -15.01
C THR A 90 -1.94 -5.07 -14.34
N PRO A 91 -2.22 -5.27 -13.04
CA PRO A 91 -3.18 -4.42 -12.35
C PRO A 91 -2.76 -2.96 -12.36
N GLU A 92 -3.75 -2.08 -12.41
CA GLU A 92 -3.53 -0.67 -12.22
C GLU A 92 -3.26 -0.41 -10.75
N LEU A 93 -2.24 0.37 -10.45
CA LEU A 93 -1.82 0.61 -9.06
C LEU A 93 -2.49 1.86 -8.53
N HIS A 94 -3.12 1.72 -7.38
CA HIS A 94 -3.75 2.83 -6.66
C HIS A 94 -3.12 2.89 -5.27
N PHE A 95 -2.70 4.08 -4.86
CA PHE A 95 -2.02 4.24 -3.57
C PHE A 95 -2.94 4.94 -2.60
N GLU A 96 -3.02 4.41 -1.39
CA GLU A 96 -3.83 4.98 -0.33
C GLU A 96 -3.07 4.91 0.99
N LEU A 97 -3.34 5.85 1.87
CA LEU A 97 -2.79 5.80 3.21
C LEU A 97 -3.51 4.71 4.01
N ASP A 98 -2.73 3.91 4.71
CA ASP A 98 -3.30 2.90 5.59
C ASP A 98 -3.53 3.53 6.95
N ARG A 99 -4.79 3.78 7.26
CA ARG A 99 -5.16 4.42 8.51
C ARG A 99 -5.65 3.42 9.55
N GLY A 100 -5.48 2.12 9.25
CA GLY A 100 -5.94 1.08 10.16
C GLY A 100 -5.27 1.14 11.51
N LEU A 101 -3.95 1.32 11.52
CA LEU A 101 -3.21 1.39 12.78
C LEU A 101 -3.55 2.66 13.55
N GLU A 102 -3.72 3.77 12.87
CA GLU A 102 -4.15 5.00 13.53
C GLU A 102 -5.52 4.85 14.14
N HIS A 103 -6.42 4.22 13.40
CA HIS A 103 -7.78 4.00 13.88
C HIS A 103 -7.77 3.08 15.10
N ALA A 104 -7.00 2.01 15.05
CA ALA A 104 -6.90 1.09 16.17
C ALA A 104 -6.31 1.77 17.40
N ALA A 105 -5.29 2.58 17.21
CA ALA A 105 -4.69 3.31 18.32
C ALA A 105 -5.68 4.27 18.97
N ARG A 106 -6.48 4.93 18.14
CA ARG A 106 -7.48 5.86 18.66
C ARG A 106 -8.54 5.13 19.48
N ILE A 107 -9.00 3.98 18.98
CA ILE A 107 -9.99 3.19 19.71
C ILE A 107 -9.39 2.68 21.02
N ASN A 108 -8.16 2.21 21.00
CA ASN A 108 -7.51 1.75 22.22
C ASN A 108 -7.37 2.88 23.25
N ALA A 109 -7.04 4.07 22.78
CA ALA A 109 -6.93 5.21 23.68
C ALA A 109 -8.29 5.55 24.31
N MET A 110 -9.35 5.48 23.52
CA MET A 110 -10.69 5.72 24.02
C MET A 110 -11.09 4.68 25.06
N LEU A 111 -10.76 3.42 24.81
CA LEU A 111 -11.06 2.36 25.76
C LEU A 111 -10.27 2.54 27.05
N ALA A 112 -9.02 2.95 26.93
CA ALA A 112 -8.20 3.21 28.12
C ALA A 112 -8.78 4.32 28.95
N ASP A 113 -9.27 5.38 28.32
CA ASP A 113 -9.90 6.48 29.03
C ASP A 113 -11.13 6.01 29.77
N LEU A 114 -11.95 5.18 29.15
CA LEU A 114 -13.13 4.63 29.80
C LEU A 114 -12.76 3.81 31.02
N LYS A 115 -11.69 3.01 30.90
CA LYS A 115 -11.27 2.19 32.04
C LYS A 115 -10.72 3.00 33.19
N ARG A 116 -10.20 4.18 32.93
CA ARG A 116 -9.63 5.03 33.97
C ARG A 116 -10.66 5.94 34.59
N GLU A 117 -11.86 5.94 34.08
CA GLU A 117 -12.88 6.78 34.66
C GLU A 117 -13.19 6.37 36.09
N PRO A 118 -13.27 7.32 37.03
CA PRO A 118 -13.59 6.97 38.39
C PRO A 118 -14.99 6.40 38.49
N LEU A 119 -15.15 5.49 39.39
CA LEU A 119 -16.40 4.78 39.55
C LEU A 119 -17.28 5.38 40.63
N ASP A 120 -17.00 6.50 41.17
CA ASP A 120 -17.80 7.05 42.25
C ASP A 120 -19.04 7.79 41.81
#